data_864dd17fea256e41f01e5c669d05dcc6
#
_entry.id   864dd17fea256e41f01e5c669d05dcc6
#
_cell.length_a   1.000
_cell.length_b   1.000
_cell.length_c   1.000
_cell.angle_alpha   90.00
_cell.angle_beta   90.00
_cell.angle_gamma   90.00
#
_symmetry.space_group_name_H-M   'P 1'
#
loop_
_entity.id
_entity.type
_entity.pdbx_description
1 polymer ?
#
loop_
_entity_poly.entity_id
_entity_poly.type
_entity_poly.pdbx_seq_one_letter_code
_entity_poly.pdbx_strand_id
1 'polypeptide(L)'
;AALGMDHVWARILSVYGPHDGPNTMISATIQKLLAGQCPDLTAGEQKWDYLYSADAADALYRMACHGRSGAVYAVGSGTARPLREYIETLRDAIDLSLPLGLGKIPYGPQQVMFLQADITQLAADTGFAPRTAFADGIRATIAWAKTQKQTN
;
A
#
# COMPACT_ATOMS: atom_id res chain seq x y z
N ALA A 1 30.34 -4.25 -9.56
CA ALA A 1 30.25 -3.62 -10.83
C ALA A 1 31.24 -4.11 -11.90
N ALA A 2 31.34 -5.46 -12.08
CA ALA A 2 32.23 -6.04 -13.10
C ALA A 2 31.84 -5.67 -14.56
N LEU A 3 30.61 -5.17 -14.78
CA LEU A 3 30.10 -4.82 -16.11
C LEU A 3 30.05 -3.29 -16.37
N GLY A 4 30.52 -2.45 -15.44
CA GLY A 4 30.48 -0.98 -15.58
C GLY A 4 29.07 -0.38 -15.63
N MET A 5 28.04 -1.11 -15.19
CA MET A 5 26.65 -0.61 -15.14
C MET A 5 26.35 0.06 -13.81
N ASP A 6 25.70 1.20 -13.88
CA ASP A 6 25.06 1.81 -12.72
C ASP A 6 23.82 1.02 -12.32
N HIS A 7 23.61 0.83 -11.03
CA HIS A 7 22.45 0.12 -10.51
C HIS A 7 22.02 0.68 -9.17
N VAL A 8 20.73 0.60 -8.91
CA VAL A 8 20.13 0.87 -7.59
C VAL A 8 19.24 -0.30 -7.20
N TRP A 9 19.12 -0.56 -5.90
CA TRP A 9 18.26 -1.62 -5.38
C TRP A 9 17.05 -1.01 -4.67
N ALA A 10 15.84 -1.30 -5.17
CA ALA A 10 14.59 -0.88 -4.56
C ALA A 10 14.05 -1.97 -3.63
N ARG A 11 13.84 -1.66 -2.35
CA ARG A 11 13.09 -2.47 -1.39
C ARG A 11 11.69 -1.89 -1.27
N ILE A 12 10.77 -2.39 -2.09
CA ILE A 12 9.39 -1.92 -2.12
C ILE A 12 8.63 -2.59 -0.97
N LEU A 13 8.01 -1.79 -0.11
CA LEU A 13 7.15 -2.25 0.97
C LEU A 13 5.73 -2.49 0.45
N SER A 14 4.70 -2.11 1.21
CA SER A 14 3.31 -2.35 0.84
C SER A 14 2.78 -1.28 -0.09
N VAL A 15 2.69 -1.61 -1.36
CA VAL A 15 2.08 -0.78 -2.40
C VAL A 15 0.64 -1.23 -2.63
N TYR A 16 -0.28 -0.28 -2.82
CA TYR A 16 -1.68 -0.54 -3.17
C TYR A 16 -2.12 0.34 -4.34
N GLY A 17 -3.16 -0.07 -5.05
CA GLY A 17 -3.70 0.71 -6.17
C GLY A 17 -4.48 -0.15 -7.17
N PRO A 18 -4.92 0.44 -8.29
CA PRO A 18 -5.45 -0.33 -9.42
C PRO A 18 -4.48 -1.44 -9.85
N HIS A 19 -5.04 -2.58 -10.26
CA HIS A 19 -4.29 -3.77 -10.67
C HIS A 19 -3.52 -4.50 -9.56
N ASP A 20 -3.72 -4.13 -8.28
CA ASP A 20 -3.16 -4.91 -7.17
C ASP A 20 -3.72 -6.33 -7.15
N GLY A 21 -2.93 -7.28 -6.64
CA GLY A 21 -3.29 -8.69 -6.58
C GLY A 21 -4.61 -8.94 -5.81
N PRO A 22 -5.47 -9.86 -6.25
CA PRO A 22 -6.81 -10.06 -5.67
C PRO A 22 -6.78 -10.54 -4.21
N ASN A 23 -5.67 -11.12 -3.78
CA ASN A 23 -5.51 -11.70 -2.45
C ASN A 23 -4.82 -10.77 -1.44
N THR A 24 -4.47 -9.54 -1.84
CA THR A 24 -3.96 -8.55 -0.89
C THR A 24 -5.06 -8.12 0.08
N MET A 25 -4.69 -7.66 1.27
CA MET A 25 -5.66 -7.24 2.28
C MET A 25 -6.58 -6.15 1.73
N ILE A 26 -6.05 -5.14 1.05
CA ILE A 26 -6.83 -4.03 0.49
C ILE A 26 -7.77 -4.55 -0.60
N SER A 27 -7.27 -5.27 -1.61
CA SER A 27 -8.08 -5.75 -2.73
C SER A 27 -9.16 -6.74 -2.27
N ALA A 28 -8.82 -7.70 -1.42
CA ALA A 28 -9.77 -8.67 -0.88
C ALA A 28 -10.87 -7.99 -0.05
N THR A 29 -10.51 -6.98 0.76
CA THR A 29 -11.48 -6.21 1.54
C THR A 29 -12.42 -5.41 0.65
N ILE A 30 -11.89 -4.72 -0.39
CA ILE A 30 -12.73 -4.01 -1.38
C ILE A 30 -13.72 -4.96 -2.04
N GLN A 31 -13.26 -6.12 -2.51
CA GLN A 31 -14.11 -7.10 -3.20
C GLN A 31 -15.26 -7.58 -2.32
N LYS A 32 -14.99 -7.94 -1.06
CA LYS A 32 -16.00 -8.38 -0.10
C LYS A 32 -17.01 -7.27 0.19
N LEU A 33 -16.54 -6.07 0.50
CA LEU A 33 -17.44 -4.95 0.80
C LEU A 33 -18.30 -4.55 -0.40
N LEU A 34 -17.73 -4.52 -1.62
CA LEU A 34 -18.52 -4.28 -2.84
C LEU A 34 -19.55 -5.39 -3.13
N ALA A 35 -19.34 -6.60 -2.60
CA ALA A 35 -20.31 -7.70 -2.66
C ALA A 35 -21.33 -7.68 -1.51
N GLY A 36 -21.31 -6.67 -0.64
CA GLY A 36 -22.16 -6.60 0.55
C GLY A 36 -21.78 -7.63 1.64
N GLN A 37 -20.58 -8.18 1.58
CA GLN A 37 -20.09 -9.19 2.52
C GLN A 37 -19.24 -8.55 3.61
N CYS A 38 -19.37 -9.06 4.84
CA CYS A 38 -18.50 -8.65 5.94
C CYS A 38 -17.12 -9.33 5.81
N PRO A 39 -16.01 -8.58 5.62
CA PRO A 39 -14.68 -9.17 5.59
C PRO A 39 -14.26 -9.61 7.00
N ASP A 40 -13.75 -10.85 7.13
CA ASP A 40 -13.10 -11.27 8.36
C ASP A 40 -11.67 -10.75 8.38
N LEU A 41 -11.30 -10.07 9.47
CA LEU A 41 -10.05 -9.33 9.60
C LEU A 41 -9.42 -9.58 10.98
N THR A 42 -8.12 -9.34 11.10
CA THR A 42 -7.47 -9.23 12.42
C THR A 42 -7.98 -7.99 13.16
N ALA A 43 -7.56 -7.77 14.40
CA ALA A 43 -7.94 -6.59 15.17
C ALA A 43 -7.43 -5.26 14.55
N GLY A 44 -6.48 -5.34 13.61
CA GLY A 44 -5.95 -4.18 12.88
C GLY A 44 -5.04 -3.27 13.71
N GLU A 45 -4.44 -3.79 14.78
CA GLU A 45 -3.56 -3.04 15.70
C GLU A 45 -2.15 -2.85 15.15
N GLN A 46 -1.72 -3.74 14.22
CA GLN A 46 -0.42 -3.63 13.58
C GLN A 46 -0.29 -2.31 12.83
N LYS A 47 0.84 -1.64 13.00
CA LYS A 47 1.15 -0.41 12.26
C LYS A 47 1.76 -0.76 10.92
N TRP A 48 1.21 -0.17 9.87
CA TRP A 48 1.57 -0.49 8.49
C TRP A 48 1.77 0.76 7.65
N ASP A 49 2.73 0.70 6.74
CA ASP A 49 3.03 1.77 5.80
C ASP A 49 2.53 1.37 4.41
N TYR A 50 1.53 2.08 3.91
CA TYR A 50 0.99 1.89 2.57
C TYR A 50 1.36 3.06 1.66
N LEU A 51 1.89 2.73 0.47
CA LEU A 51 2.20 3.69 -0.59
C LEU A 51 1.27 3.46 -1.80
N TYR A 52 0.73 4.54 -2.36
CA TYR A 52 -0.08 4.44 -3.58
C TYR A 52 0.79 4.09 -4.79
N SER A 53 0.27 3.27 -5.72
CA SER A 53 1.03 2.73 -6.85
C SER A 53 1.63 3.79 -7.77
N ALA A 54 0.95 4.91 -8.00
CA ALA A 54 1.50 6.00 -8.79
C ALA A 54 2.69 6.70 -8.09
N ASP A 55 2.65 6.85 -6.76
CA ASP A 55 3.80 7.38 -6.01
C ASP A 55 4.96 6.38 -6.00
N ALA A 56 4.68 5.07 -5.94
CA ALA A 56 5.71 4.05 -6.08
C ALA A 56 6.39 4.10 -7.46
N ALA A 57 5.62 4.33 -8.52
CA ALA A 57 6.15 4.51 -9.88
C ALA A 57 7.02 5.77 -9.98
N ASP A 58 6.59 6.91 -9.37
CA ASP A 58 7.41 8.15 -9.30
C ASP A 58 8.71 7.90 -8.53
N ALA A 59 8.66 7.15 -7.42
CA ALA A 59 9.87 6.78 -6.69
C ALA A 59 10.86 6.00 -7.55
N LEU A 60 10.39 4.96 -8.27
CA LEU A 60 11.22 4.16 -9.17
C LEU A 60 11.81 4.99 -10.31
N TYR A 61 11.01 5.85 -10.92
CA TYR A 61 11.48 6.77 -11.97
C TYR A 61 12.58 7.70 -11.45
N ARG A 62 12.37 8.34 -10.29
CA ARG A 62 13.36 9.22 -9.66
C ARG A 62 14.64 8.49 -9.29
N MET A 63 14.54 7.26 -8.79
CA MET A 63 15.69 6.41 -8.50
C MET A 63 16.50 6.11 -9.77
N ALA A 64 15.83 5.87 -10.89
CA ALA A 64 16.49 5.63 -12.18
C ALA A 64 17.22 6.89 -12.69
N CYS A 65 16.64 8.08 -12.46
CA CYS A 65 17.22 9.34 -12.95
C CYS A 65 18.28 9.95 -12.01
N HIS A 66 18.14 9.78 -10.70
CA HIS A 66 18.89 10.54 -9.69
C HIS A 66 19.49 9.66 -8.57
N GLY A 67 19.17 8.36 -8.57
CA GLY A 67 19.69 7.45 -7.54
C GLY A 67 21.19 7.29 -7.62
N ARG A 68 21.84 7.10 -6.48
CA ARG A 68 23.29 6.82 -6.42
C ARG A 68 23.56 5.37 -6.78
N SER A 69 24.51 5.14 -7.69
CA SER A 69 24.93 3.78 -8.07
C SER A 69 25.38 2.98 -6.84
N GLY A 70 24.87 1.76 -6.73
CA GLY A 70 25.14 0.85 -5.60
C GLY A 70 24.27 1.09 -4.37
N ALA A 71 23.42 2.13 -4.37
CA ALA A 71 22.55 2.41 -3.22
C ALA A 71 21.37 1.43 -3.13
N VAL A 72 20.86 1.25 -1.89
CA VAL A 72 19.66 0.50 -1.56
C VAL A 72 18.64 1.48 -0.97
N TYR A 73 17.48 1.61 -1.61
CA TYR A 73 16.42 2.50 -1.15
C TYR A 73 15.20 1.71 -0.67
N ALA A 74 14.68 2.07 0.50
CA ALA A 74 13.35 1.63 0.91
C ALA A 74 12.29 2.51 0.21
N VAL A 75 11.27 1.88 -0.35
CA VAL A 75 10.15 2.55 -1.05
C VAL A 75 8.87 2.30 -0.27
N GLY A 76 8.33 3.35 0.30
CA GLY A 76 7.11 3.39 1.10
C GLY A 76 6.64 4.84 1.29
N SER A 77 5.63 5.07 2.11
CA SER A 77 5.16 6.42 2.41
C SER A 77 5.99 7.11 3.50
N GLY A 78 6.77 6.36 4.27
CA GLY A 78 7.49 6.85 5.43
C GLY A 78 6.60 7.06 6.67
N THR A 79 5.33 6.70 6.60
CA THR A 79 4.38 6.88 7.71
C THR A 79 3.59 5.61 7.96
N ALA A 80 3.77 5.00 9.13
CA ALA A 80 2.99 3.86 9.57
C ALA A 80 1.81 4.29 10.43
N ARG A 81 0.62 3.75 10.15
CA ARG A 81 -0.62 3.93 10.93
C ARG A 81 -1.21 2.58 11.32
N PRO A 82 -2.05 2.50 12.39
CA PRO A 82 -2.79 1.29 12.68
C PRO A 82 -3.55 0.79 11.45
N LEU A 83 -3.46 -0.51 11.16
CA LEU A 83 -4.10 -1.11 9.98
C LEU A 83 -5.61 -0.89 9.98
N ARG A 84 -6.21 -0.84 11.18
CA ARG A 84 -7.63 -0.52 11.37
C ARG A 84 -8.02 0.80 10.72
N GLU A 85 -7.21 1.86 10.85
CA GLU A 85 -7.51 3.17 10.27
C GLU A 85 -7.60 3.11 8.73
N TYR A 86 -6.73 2.32 8.10
CA TYR A 86 -6.78 2.08 6.66
C TYR A 86 -8.04 1.32 6.25
N ILE A 87 -8.42 0.28 7.01
CA ILE A 87 -9.60 -0.55 6.77
C ILE A 87 -10.88 0.28 6.94
N GLU A 88 -10.97 1.10 7.97
CA GLU A 88 -12.10 1.99 8.21
C GLU A 88 -12.22 3.05 7.11
N THR A 89 -11.11 3.69 6.72
CA THR A 89 -11.08 4.66 5.60
C THR A 89 -11.54 4.00 4.29
N LEU A 90 -11.14 2.77 4.03
CA LEU A 90 -11.55 2.00 2.86
C LEU A 90 -13.06 1.70 2.88
N ARG A 91 -13.60 1.20 4.03
CA ARG A 91 -15.01 0.94 4.22
C ARG A 91 -15.84 2.23 4.02
N ASP A 92 -15.42 3.32 4.65
CA ASP A 92 -16.09 4.62 4.59
C ASP A 92 -16.15 5.19 3.18
N ALA A 93 -15.14 4.91 2.35
CA ALA A 93 -15.12 5.29 0.95
C ALA A 93 -16.09 4.47 0.07
N ILE A 94 -16.59 3.34 0.56
CA ILE A 94 -17.60 2.52 -0.12
C ILE A 94 -18.99 2.83 0.43
N ASP A 95 -19.20 2.58 1.72
CA ASP A 95 -20.44 2.82 2.46
C ASP A 95 -20.18 2.65 3.97
N LEU A 96 -20.46 3.71 4.73
CA LEU A 96 -20.30 3.75 6.20
C LEU A 96 -21.10 2.68 6.95
N SER A 97 -22.19 2.19 6.38
CA SER A 97 -23.07 1.19 7.00
C SER A 97 -22.55 -0.24 6.91
N LEU A 98 -21.53 -0.48 6.07
CA LEU A 98 -21.00 -1.84 5.85
C LEU A 98 -20.27 -2.36 7.10
N PRO A 99 -20.53 -3.61 7.51
CA PRO A 99 -19.90 -4.20 8.68
C PRO A 99 -18.43 -4.59 8.41
N LEU A 100 -17.61 -4.48 9.44
CA LEU A 100 -16.23 -4.96 9.46
C LEU A 100 -16.08 -6.06 10.53
N GLY A 101 -15.57 -7.21 10.15
CA GLY A 101 -15.28 -8.32 11.05
C GLY A 101 -13.90 -8.20 11.70
N LEU A 102 -13.62 -7.05 12.32
CA LEU A 102 -12.36 -6.84 13.04
C LEU A 102 -12.23 -7.79 14.23
N GLY A 103 -11.05 -8.40 14.39
CA GLY A 103 -10.76 -9.34 15.48
C GLY A 103 -11.31 -10.75 15.26
N LYS A 104 -11.97 -11.04 14.14
CA LYS A 104 -12.43 -12.41 13.84
C LYS A 104 -11.30 -13.36 13.46
N ILE A 105 -10.21 -12.84 12.92
CA ILE A 105 -9.01 -13.61 12.62
C ILE A 105 -7.98 -13.32 13.71
N PRO A 106 -7.50 -14.33 14.45
CA PRO A 106 -6.42 -14.14 15.41
C PRO A 106 -5.10 -13.83 14.70
N TYR A 107 -4.20 -13.15 15.38
CA TYR A 107 -2.83 -12.99 14.90
C TYR A 107 -2.09 -14.34 14.89
N GLY A 108 -1.35 -14.58 13.83
CA GLY A 108 -0.42 -15.71 13.78
C GLY A 108 0.81 -15.47 14.68
N PRO A 109 1.52 -16.53 15.06
CA PRO A 109 2.66 -16.43 15.99
C PRO A 109 3.84 -15.60 15.44
N GLN A 110 3.91 -15.40 14.13
CA GLN A 110 4.96 -14.63 13.46
C GLN A 110 4.40 -13.35 12.84
N GLN A 111 3.28 -12.83 13.35
CA GLN A 111 2.66 -11.63 12.79
C GLN A 111 3.60 -10.42 12.93
N VAL A 112 3.89 -9.78 11.82
CA VAL A 112 4.61 -8.50 11.83
C VAL A 112 3.67 -7.42 12.37
N MET A 113 4.03 -6.80 13.49
CA MET A 113 3.21 -5.77 14.16
C MET A 113 3.61 -4.35 13.79
N PHE A 114 4.76 -4.16 13.14
CA PHE A 114 5.23 -2.84 12.72
C PHE A 114 6.00 -2.95 11.40
N LEU A 115 5.56 -2.21 10.39
CA LEU A 115 6.23 -2.06 9.11
C LEU A 115 6.20 -0.60 8.69
N GLN A 116 7.38 0.02 8.53
CA GLN A 116 7.53 1.39 8.03
C GLN A 116 8.79 1.49 7.20
N ALA A 117 8.72 2.19 6.06
CA ALA A 117 9.87 2.52 5.26
C ALA A 117 10.62 3.72 5.87
N ASP A 118 11.92 3.61 6.01
CA ASP A 118 12.76 4.79 6.15
C ASP A 118 13.10 5.31 4.74
N ILE A 119 12.41 6.36 4.32
CA ILE A 119 12.57 6.99 3.00
C ILE A 119 13.57 8.16 3.01
N THR A 120 14.25 8.42 4.14
CA THR A 120 15.16 9.58 4.30
C THR A 120 16.20 9.63 3.20
N GLN A 121 16.86 8.49 2.93
CA GLN A 121 17.90 8.41 1.90
C GLN A 121 17.32 8.58 0.49
N LEU A 122 16.16 7.99 0.22
CA LEU A 122 15.47 8.14 -1.06
C LEU A 122 15.09 9.60 -1.32
N ALA A 123 14.51 10.27 -0.31
CA ALA A 123 14.15 11.69 -0.40
C ALA A 123 15.38 12.59 -0.62
N ALA A 124 16.45 12.36 0.14
CA ALA A 124 17.67 13.16 0.05
C ALA A 124 18.35 13.05 -1.34
N ASP A 125 18.45 11.85 -1.88
CA ASP A 125 19.18 11.62 -3.14
C ASP A 125 18.35 11.97 -4.37
N THR A 126 17.01 11.80 -4.30
CA THR A 126 16.14 11.85 -5.50
C THR A 126 15.05 12.92 -5.46
N GLY A 127 14.88 13.60 -4.32
CA GLY A 127 13.78 14.54 -4.11
C GLY A 127 12.40 13.87 -4.07
N PHE A 128 12.33 12.55 -3.85
CA PHE A 128 11.06 11.85 -3.72
C PHE A 128 10.31 12.28 -2.46
N ALA A 129 9.02 12.49 -2.63
CA ALA A 129 8.07 12.64 -1.53
C ALA A 129 6.72 12.05 -1.95
N PRO A 130 6.07 11.22 -1.12
CA PRO A 130 4.71 10.76 -1.39
C PRO A 130 3.75 11.94 -1.54
N ARG A 131 2.86 11.88 -2.54
CA ARG A 131 1.92 12.97 -2.85
C ARG A 131 0.46 12.58 -2.69
N THR A 132 0.16 11.29 -2.73
CA THR A 132 -1.20 10.78 -2.71
C THR A 132 -1.59 10.39 -1.29
N ALA A 133 -2.55 11.11 -0.70
CA ALA A 133 -3.13 10.70 0.58
C ALA A 133 -3.84 9.35 0.42
N PHE A 134 -3.82 8.52 1.48
CA PHE A 134 -4.45 7.18 1.42
C PHE A 134 -5.93 7.25 1.02
N ALA A 135 -6.68 8.23 1.53
CA ALA A 135 -8.08 8.41 1.20
C ALA A 135 -8.32 8.70 -0.30
N ASP A 136 -7.39 9.36 -0.97
CA ASP A 136 -7.50 9.66 -2.40
C ASP A 136 -7.14 8.43 -3.24
N GLY A 137 -6.03 7.77 -2.91
CA GLY A 137 -5.59 6.56 -3.58
C GLY A 137 -6.59 5.42 -3.44
N ILE A 138 -7.22 5.27 -2.26
CA ILE A 138 -8.22 4.22 -2.05
C ILE A 138 -9.51 4.49 -2.83
N ARG A 139 -9.96 5.75 -2.97
CA ARG A 139 -11.08 6.10 -3.84
C ARG A 139 -10.81 5.73 -5.30
N ALA A 140 -9.63 6.03 -5.80
CA ALA A 140 -9.23 5.64 -7.16
C ALA A 140 -9.19 4.12 -7.34
N THR A 141 -8.67 3.39 -6.34
CA THR A 141 -8.63 1.92 -6.36
C THR A 141 -10.03 1.30 -6.36
N ILE A 142 -10.94 1.82 -5.53
CA ILE A 142 -12.34 1.37 -5.48
C ILE A 142 -13.05 1.67 -6.81
N ALA A 143 -12.86 2.86 -7.39
CA ALA A 143 -13.43 3.22 -8.68
C ALA A 143 -13.00 2.22 -9.77
N TRP A 144 -11.71 1.91 -9.84
CA TRP A 144 -11.20 0.88 -10.75
C TRP A 144 -11.82 -0.51 -10.47
N ALA A 145 -11.88 -0.94 -9.20
CA ALA A 145 -12.45 -2.24 -8.86
C ALA A 145 -13.92 -2.38 -9.27
N LYS A 146 -14.71 -1.30 -9.22
CA LYS A 146 -16.10 -1.27 -9.70
C LYS A 146 -16.20 -1.51 -11.21
N THR A 147 -15.26 -1.00 -12.02
CA THR A 147 -15.26 -1.22 -13.47
C THR A 147 -14.99 -2.68 -13.83
N GLN A 148 -14.16 -3.38 -13.06
CA GLN A 148 -13.84 -4.79 -13.30
C GLN A 148 -15.06 -5.72 -13.07
N LYS A 149 -15.97 -5.35 -12.15
CA LYS A 149 -17.21 -6.12 -11.90
C LYS A 149 -18.26 -6.00 -13.01
N GLN A 150 -18.20 -4.94 -13.81
CA GLN A 150 -19.18 -4.72 -14.89
C GLN A 150 -18.80 -5.46 -16.17
N THR A 151 -17.58 -6.02 -16.24
CA THR A 151 -17.06 -6.68 -17.46
C THR A 151 -17.12 -8.21 -17.38
N ASN A 152 -17.52 -8.78 -16.25
CA ASN A 152 -17.78 -10.21 -16.00
C ASN A 152 -19.28 -10.46 -15.76
#